data_40d5c612f721f8771e5c8564712a44b3
#
_entry.id   40d5c612f721f8771e5c8564712a44b3
#
_cell.length_a   1.000
_cell.length_b   1.000
_cell.length_c   1.000
_cell.angle_alpha   90.00
_cell.angle_beta   90.00
_cell.angle_gamma   90.00
#
_symmetry.space_group_name_H-M   'P 1'
#
loop_
_entity.id
_entity.type
_entity.pdbx_description
1 polymer ?
#
loop_
_entity_poly.entity_id
_entity_poly.type
_entity_poly.pdbx_seq_one_letter_code
_entity_poly.pdbx_strand_id
1 'polypeptide(L)'
;MFNYNGNLVAFDDVKITPNNRAFKYGDSIFETIKVVNGKLVFWEDHYFRLMASMRMLRMKIPMNFTLEFLEEEILKTVSNNDIKKNIRARLSVTRKDGGFYTPNTNGIDYLIESQEIEYLTKSSYKVDLFKDFYVYSGHLSTVKTNNKLIHTLASIYAKENELDNCILLNERKGVVEVTNASLFLIKGTLIKTPP
;
A
#
# COMPACT_ATOMS: atom_id res chain seq x y z
N MET A 1 12.05 -7.69 12.71
CA MET A 1 11.54 -6.60 13.57
C MET A 1 10.52 -5.78 12.82
N PHE A 2 9.49 -5.32 13.50
CA PHE A 2 8.51 -4.34 13.02
C PHE A 2 8.69 -3.05 13.81
N ASN A 3 8.26 -1.92 13.26
CA ASN A 3 8.19 -0.68 14.00
C ASN A 3 6.70 -0.35 14.23
N TYR A 4 6.27 -0.46 15.47
CA TYR A 4 4.91 -0.12 15.86
C TYR A 4 4.91 1.15 16.70
N ASN A 5 4.36 2.22 16.16
CA ASN A 5 4.29 3.55 16.80
C ASN A 5 5.67 4.07 17.29
N GLY A 6 6.74 3.87 16.49
CA GLY A 6 8.09 4.30 16.82
C GLY A 6 8.92 3.30 17.63
N ASN A 7 8.33 2.19 18.06
CA ASN A 7 9.01 1.15 18.83
C ASN A 7 9.31 -0.07 17.94
N LEU A 8 10.57 -0.50 17.97
CA LEU A 8 10.95 -1.76 17.32
C LEU A 8 10.47 -2.94 18.18
N VAL A 9 9.65 -3.79 17.60
CA VAL A 9 9.04 -4.95 18.26
C VAL A 9 9.27 -6.22 17.45
N ALA A 10 9.31 -7.36 18.13
CA ALA A 10 9.36 -8.65 17.47
C ALA A 10 8.01 -8.94 16.79
N PHE A 11 7.99 -9.88 15.84
CA PHE A 11 6.77 -10.28 15.13
C PHE A 11 5.65 -10.71 16.08
N ASP A 12 5.99 -11.53 17.06
CA ASP A 12 5.03 -12.11 18.02
C ASP A 12 4.51 -11.08 19.05
N ASP A 13 5.17 -9.93 19.16
CA ASP A 13 4.78 -8.85 20.06
C ASP A 13 3.79 -7.86 19.41
N VAL A 14 3.60 -7.91 18.09
CA VAL A 14 2.59 -7.10 17.40
C VAL A 14 1.22 -7.70 17.62
N LYS A 15 0.43 -7.10 18.50
CA LYS A 15 -0.92 -7.57 18.83
C LYS A 15 -1.97 -6.78 18.09
N ILE A 16 -2.70 -7.45 17.19
CA ILE A 16 -3.91 -6.91 16.57
C ILE A 16 -5.11 -7.45 17.35
N THR A 17 -5.88 -6.55 17.93
CA THR A 17 -7.05 -6.93 18.72
C THR A 17 -8.27 -7.19 17.83
N PRO A 18 -9.30 -7.92 18.30
CA PRO A 18 -10.57 -8.04 17.59
C PRO A 18 -11.29 -6.70 17.38
N ASN A 19 -10.89 -5.66 18.09
CA ASN A 19 -11.44 -4.30 17.95
C ASN A 19 -10.68 -3.44 16.95
N ASN A 20 -9.64 -4.00 16.31
CA ASN A 20 -8.87 -3.29 15.31
C ASN A 20 -9.75 -2.90 14.12
N ARG A 21 -9.72 -1.62 13.76
CA ARG A 21 -10.61 -1.07 12.74
C ARG A 21 -10.17 -1.41 11.32
N ALA A 22 -8.87 -1.61 11.10
CA ALA A 22 -8.39 -2.12 9.81
C ALA A 22 -8.91 -3.53 9.55
N PHE A 23 -8.92 -4.38 10.59
CA PHE A 23 -9.47 -5.74 10.51
C PHE A 23 -10.99 -5.75 10.30
N LYS A 24 -11.74 -4.94 11.06
CA LYS A 24 -13.21 -4.93 11.00
C LYS A 24 -13.78 -4.21 9.78
N TYR A 25 -13.16 -3.12 9.36
CA TYR A 25 -13.77 -2.16 8.42
C TYR A 25 -12.84 -1.76 7.26
N GLY A 26 -11.60 -2.26 7.22
CA GLY A 26 -10.62 -1.75 6.27
C GLY A 26 -10.23 -0.28 6.50
N ASP A 27 -10.47 0.27 7.73
CA ASP A 27 -10.22 1.67 8.08
C ASP A 27 -8.72 1.93 8.28
N SER A 28 -7.99 1.79 7.18
CA SER A 28 -6.54 1.82 7.12
C SER A 28 -6.05 2.17 5.72
N ILE A 29 -4.91 2.83 5.65
CA ILE A 29 -4.20 3.18 4.42
C ILE A 29 -2.75 2.73 4.53
N PHE A 30 -2.06 2.63 3.39
CA PHE A 30 -0.66 2.23 3.39
C PHE A 30 0.13 2.87 2.25
N GLU A 31 1.43 2.98 2.47
CA GLU A 31 2.40 3.25 1.43
C GLU A 31 3.37 2.08 1.28
N THR A 32 3.86 1.89 0.07
CA THR A 32 4.88 0.89 -0.24
C THR A 32 6.04 1.60 -0.90
N ILE A 33 7.14 1.65 -0.21
CA ILE A 33 8.31 2.44 -0.55
C ILE A 33 9.47 1.51 -0.89
N LYS A 34 10.11 1.76 -2.02
CA LYS A 34 11.36 1.09 -2.37
C LYS A 34 12.53 1.79 -1.67
N VAL A 35 13.39 1.01 -1.04
CA VAL A 35 14.63 1.53 -0.44
C VAL A 35 15.82 0.94 -1.18
N VAL A 36 16.71 1.79 -1.66
CA VAL A 36 17.90 1.42 -2.41
C VAL A 36 19.10 2.16 -1.82
N ASN A 37 20.12 1.41 -1.42
CA ASN A 37 21.34 1.97 -0.83
C ASN A 37 21.05 2.96 0.34
N GLY A 38 20.10 2.61 1.20
CA GLY A 38 19.69 3.44 2.35
C GLY A 38 18.89 4.70 2.01
N LYS A 39 18.39 4.82 0.78
CA LYS A 39 17.55 5.97 0.35
C LYS A 39 16.16 5.51 -0.04
N LEU A 40 15.16 6.22 0.43
CA LEU A 40 13.76 6.00 0.05
C LEU A 40 13.54 6.61 -1.36
N VAL A 41 13.06 5.79 -2.28
CA VAL A 41 12.79 6.21 -3.66
C VAL A 41 11.44 6.91 -3.72
N PHE A 42 11.39 8.13 -4.27
CA PHE A 42 10.20 8.99 -4.39
C PHE A 42 9.49 9.24 -3.04
N TRP A 43 10.29 9.40 -1.95
CA TRP A 43 9.74 9.49 -0.60
C TRP A 43 8.77 10.66 -0.43
N GLU A 44 9.11 11.82 -0.97
CA GLU A 44 8.28 13.02 -0.88
C GLU A 44 6.88 12.80 -1.49
N ASP A 45 6.79 12.15 -2.65
CA ASP A 45 5.52 11.82 -3.30
C ASP A 45 4.69 10.85 -2.45
N HIS A 46 5.33 9.81 -1.87
CA HIS A 46 4.68 8.88 -0.94
C HIS A 46 4.15 9.60 0.31
N TYR A 47 4.96 10.48 0.89
CA TYR A 47 4.59 11.25 2.07
C TYR A 47 3.38 12.15 1.81
N PHE A 48 3.40 12.96 0.74
CA PHE A 48 2.28 13.85 0.44
C PHE A 48 1.00 13.09 0.12
N ARG A 49 1.09 11.96 -0.58
CA ARG A 49 -0.07 11.09 -0.82
C ARG A 49 -0.62 10.52 0.48
N LEU A 50 0.24 10.07 1.40
CA LEU A 50 -0.17 9.60 2.71
C LEU A 50 -0.90 10.68 3.49
N MET A 51 -0.32 11.89 3.57
CA MET A 51 -0.92 13.02 4.29
C MET A 51 -2.26 13.45 3.68
N ALA A 52 -2.36 13.49 2.36
CA ALA A 52 -3.62 13.78 1.66
C ALA A 52 -4.68 12.72 1.96
N SER A 53 -4.30 11.44 1.90
CA SER A 53 -5.18 10.31 2.21
C SER A 53 -5.69 10.33 3.66
N MET A 54 -4.82 10.63 4.62
CA MET A 54 -5.20 10.80 6.04
C MET A 54 -6.24 11.91 6.21
N ARG A 55 -6.04 13.07 5.53
CA ARG A 55 -7.01 14.19 5.58
C ARG A 55 -8.35 13.78 4.97
N MET A 56 -8.35 13.14 3.80
CA MET A 56 -9.58 12.66 3.15
C MET A 56 -10.36 11.70 4.04
N LEU A 57 -9.68 10.83 4.76
CA LEU A 57 -10.28 9.90 5.72
C LEU A 57 -10.53 10.52 7.10
N ARG A 58 -10.30 11.83 7.28
CA ARG A 58 -10.46 12.56 8.55
C ARG A 58 -9.68 11.94 9.71
N MET A 59 -8.52 11.33 9.42
CA MET A 59 -7.59 10.85 10.45
C MET A 59 -6.85 12.04 11.07
N LYS A 60 -6.64 12.01 12.39
CA LYS A 60 -5.86 13.03 13.08
C LYS A 60 -4.38 12.78 12.84
N ILE A 61 -3.76 13.65 12.03
CA ILE A 61 -2.32 13.58 11.76
C ILE A 61 -1.57 14.05 13.02
N PRO A 62 -0.67 13.22 13.60
CA PRO A 62 0.16 13.64 14.74
C PRO A 62 1.10 14.78 14.33
N MET A 63 1.41 15.69 15.26
CA MET A 63 2.28 16.84 14.95
C MET A 63 3.71 16.43 14.56
N ASN A 64 4.18 15.31 15.07
CA ASN A 64 5.48 14.75 14.74
C ASN A 64 5.50 13.92 13.44
N PHE A 65 4.39 13.80 12.72
CA PHE A 65 4.32 13.06 11.45
C PHE A 65 4.89 13.90 10.31
N THR A 66 6.13 14.35 10.47
CA THR A 66 6.84 15.10 9.45
C THR A 66 7.49 14.16 8.43
N LEU A 67 7.93 14.72 7.31
CA LEU A 67 8.63 13.98 6.26
C LEU A 67 9.89 13.32 6.82
N GLU A 68 10.67 14.05 7.59
CA GLU A 68 11.93 13.62 8.19
C GLU A 68 11.70 12.54 9.25
N PHE A 69 10.72 12.72 10.14
CA PHE A 69 10.41 11.76 11.18
C PHE A 69 10.03 10.40 10.60
N LEU A 70 9.15 10.36 9.62
CA LEU A 70 8.72 9.11 9.00
C LEU A 70 9.84 8.46 8.18
N GLU A 71 10.70 9.25 7.53
CA GLU A 71 11.90 8.74 6.86
C GLU A 71 12.84 8.05 7.85
N GLU A 72 13.14 8.70 8.97
CA GLU A 72 13.98 8.14 10.04
C GLU A 72 13.39 6.83 10.59
N GLU A 73 12.09 6.78 10.86
CA GLU A 73 11.42 5.57 11.37
C GLU A 73 11.42 4.42 10.35
N ILE A 74 11.29 4.71 9.06
CA ILE A 74 11.41 3.70 8.00
C ILE A 74 12.85 3.18 7.93
N LEU A 75 13.84 4.07 7.87
CA LEU A 75 15.26 3.68 7.79
C LEU A 75 15.71 2.92 9.03
N LYS A 76 15.26 3.32 10.21
CA LYS A 76 15.48 2.60 11.49
C LYS A 76 14.94 1.17 11.41
N THR A 77 13.75 0.97 10.84
CA THR A 77 13.14 -0.36 10.67
C THR A 77 13.93 -1.20 9.67
N VAL A 78 14.34 -0.61 8.56
CA VAL A 78 15.14 -1.27 7.53
C VAL A 78 16.49 -1.73 8.07
N SER A 79 17.22 -0.86 8.77
CA SER A 79 18.56 -1.16 9.28
C SER A 79 18.56 -2.26 10.36
N ASN A 80 17.48 -2.38 11.13
CA ASN A 80 17.34 -3.42 12.13
C ASN A 80 16.95 -4.80 11.59
N ASN A 81 16.62 -4.92 10.32
CA ASN A 81 16.24 -6.19 9.68
C ASN A 81 17.38 -6.81 8.84
N ASP A 82 18.59 -6.26 8.91
CA ASP A 82 19.83 -6.75 8.24
C ASP A 82 19.67 -7.04 6.73
N ILE A 83 18.79 -6.32 6.07
CA ILE A 83 18.48 -6.46 4.65
C ILE A 83 19.42 -5.53 3.87
N LYS A 84 20.22 -6.08 2.95
CA LYS A 84 21.30 -5.34 2.26
C LYS A 84 20.99 -4.85 0.86
N LYS A 85 19.94 -5.38 0.21
CA LYS A 85 19.62 -5.06 -1.21
C LYS A 85 18.13 -4.79 -1.36
N ASN A 86 17.74 -4.12 -2.42
CA ASN A 86 16.34 -3.90 -2.84
C ASN A 86 15.28 -4.18 -1.77
N ILE A 87 14.99 -3.20 -0.96
CA ILE A 87 14.08 -3.36 0.17
C ILE A 87 12.74 -2.77 -0.20
N ARG A 88 11.69 -3.46 0.19
CA ARG A 88 10.34 -2.97 0.22
C ARG A 88 9.98 -2.65 1.67
N ALA A 89 9.81 -1.37 1.97
CA ALA A 89 9.21 -0.92 3.21
C ALA A 89 7.71 -0.68 3.00
N ARG A 90 6.87 -1.12 3.93
CA ARG A 90 5.46 -0.81 3.96
C ARG A 90 5.14 -0.07 5.24
N LEU A 91 4.62 1.15 5.09
CA LEU A 91 4.07 1.97 6.16
C LEU A 91 2.56 1.86 6.12
N SER A 92 1.97 1.24 7.11
CA SER A 92 0.52 1.12 7.30
C SER A 92 0.06 2.08 8.40
N VAL A 93 -0.99 2.84 8.13
CA VAL A 93 -1.62 3.75 9.11
C VAL A 93 -3.06 3.31 9.30
N THR A 94 -3.45 3.04 10.52
CA THR A 94 -4.80 2.61 10.88
C THR A 94 -5.41 3.56 11.91
N ARG A 95 -6.71 3.79 11.83
CA ARG A 95 -7.41 4.51 12.91
C ARG A 95 -7.40 3.65 14.16
N LYS A 96 -7.23 4.29 15.34
CA LYS A 96 -7.22 3.59 16.64
C LYS A 96 -8.47 2.76 16.85
N ASP A 97 -8.31 1.69 17.60
CA ASP A 97 -9.34 0.71 17.89
C ASP A 97 -10.59 1.31 18.57
N GLY A 98 -11.70 0.64 18.36
CA GLY A 98 -12.97 0.90 19.05
C GLY A 98 -14.00 1.66 18.19
N GLY A 99 -15.22 1.66 18.73
CA GLY A 99 -16.42 2.13 18.05
C GLY A 99 -16.93 1.16 16.97
N PHE A 100 -18.09 1.48 16.44
CA PHE A 100 -18.67 0.82 15.26
C PHE A 100 -18.28 1.60 14.00
N TYR A 101 -19.22 1.92 13.12
CA TYR A 101 -18.93 2.78 11.98
C TYR A 101 -18.44 4.16 12.41
N THR A 102 -19.00 4.72 13.49
CA THR A 102 -18.45 5.90 14.14
C THR A 102 -17.29 5.49 15.04
N PRO A 103 -16.05 5.96 14.77
CA PRO A 103 -14.92 5.66 15.63
C PRO A 103 -14.99 6.41 16.96
N ASN A 104 -14.41 5.84 18.00
CA ASN A 104 -14.27 6.52 19.28
C ASN A 104 -13.29 7.70 19.23
N THR A 105 -12.36 7.65 18.28
CA THR A 105 -11.35 8.70 18.07
C THR A 105 -10.88 8.70 16.63
N ASN A 106 -10.41 9.85 16.14
CA ASN A 106 -9.72 9.98 14.86
C ASN A 106 -8.20 9.82 14.98
N GLY A 107 -7.67 9.54 16.18
CA GLY A 107 -6.26 9.18 16.37
C GLY A 107 -5.87 7.95 15.57
N ILE A 108 -4.56 7.79 15.35
CA ILE A 108 -4.01 6.72 14.52
C ILE A 108 -2.95 5.90 15.26
N ASP A 109 -2.76 4.70 14.78
CA ASP A 109 -1.57 3.88 15.01
C ASP A 109 -0.89 3.60 13.68
N TYR A 110 0.41 3.36 13.69
CA TYR A 110 1.14 2.99 12.48
C TYR A 110 2.07 1.81 12.69
N LEU A 111 2.26 1.06 11.61
CA LEU A 111 3.15 -0.09 11.55
C LEU A 111 4.04 0.04 10.33
N ILE A 112 5.36 -0.10 10.53
CA ILE A 112 6.32 -0.19 9.44
C ILE A 112 6.93 -1.60 9.45
N GLU A 113 6.89 -2.22 8.27
CA GLU A 113 7.52 -3.50 7.99
C GLU A 113 8.51 -3.36 6.84
N SER A 114 9.55 -4.17 6.81
CA SER A 114 10.51 -4.22 5.72
C SER A 114 10.82 -5.66 5.32
N GLN A 115 10.94 -5.87 4.02
CA GLN A 115 11.31 -7.17 3.45
C GLN A 115 12.21 -6.98 2.23
N GLU A 116 13.04 -7.96 1.95
CA GLU A 116 13.80 -8.00 0.71
C GLU A 116 12.87 -8.26 -0.49
N ILE A 117 13.18 -7.63 -1.64
CA ILE A 117 12.48 -7.90 -2.89
C ILE A 117 13.48 -8.46 -3.89
N GLU A 118 13.17 -9.62 -4.41
CA GLU A 118 13.82 -10.14 -5.60
C GLU A 118 13.01 -9.75 -6.84
N TYR A 119 13.68 -9.10 -7.80
CA TYR A 119 13.07 -8.79 -9.09
C TYR A 119 13.33 -9.95 -10.05
N LEU A 120 12.30 -10.72 -10.32
CA LEU A 120 12.35 -11.74 -11.37
C LEU A 120 12.10 -11.08 -12.71
N THR A 121 13.12 -11.05 -13.55
CA THR A 121 13.00 -10.61 -14.95
C THR A 121 12.44 -11.78 -15.77
N LYS A 122 11.28 -11.60 -16.36
CA LYS A 122 10.67 -12.57 -17.28
C LYS A 122 10.83 -12.09 -18.71
N SER A 123 11.13 -13.01 -19.64
CA SER A 123 11.19 -12.72 -21.07
C SER A 123 9.81 -12.47 -21.70
N SER A 124 8.76 -13.00 -21.07
CA SER A 124 7.36 -12.76 -21.45
C SER A 124 6.52 -12.62 -20.20
N TYR A 125 5.47 -11.81 -20.27
CA TYR A 125 4.58 -11.53 -19.16
C TYR A 125 3.14 -11.63 -19.66
N LYS A 126 2.41 -12.63 -19.18
CA LYS A 126 1.03 -12.91 -19.63
C LYS A 126 0.05 -12.14 -18.77
N VAL A 127 -0.80 -11.35 -19.37
CA VAL A 127 -1.86 -10.60 -18.68
C VAL A 127 -3.19 -10.75 -19.40
N ASP A 128 -4.29 -10.68 -18.67
CA ASP A 128 -5.64 -10.61 -19.23
C ASP A 128 -6.48 -9.62 -18.43
N LEU A 129 -7.65 -9.28 -18.96
CA LEU A 129 -8.62 -8.40 -18.34
C LEU A 129 -9.40 -9.15 -17.26
N PHE A 130 -9.40 -8.63 -16.04
CA PHE A 130 -10.30 -9.12 -14.99
C PHE A 130 -11.66 -8.44 -15.14
N LYS A 131 -12.72 -9.20 -15.39
CA LYS A 131 -14.04 -8.69 -15.76
C LYS A 131 -15.13 -8.96 -14.72
N ASP A 132 -14.82 -9.73 -13.66
CA ASP A 132 -15.81 -10.12 -12.66
C ASP A 132 -16.21 -8.96 -11.75
N PHE A 133 -15.26 -8.06 -11.46
CA PHE A 133 -15.48 -6.89 -10.60
C PHE A 133 -14.76 -5.67 -11.17
N TYR A 134 -15.35 -4.49 -10.94
CA TYR A 134 -14.81 -3.20 -11.38
C TYR A 134 -14.24 -2.39 -10.21
N VAL A 135 -13.17 -1.64 -10.46
CA VAL A 135 -12.68 -0.59 -9.56
C VAL A 135 -13.54 0.66 -9.81
N TYR A 136 -14.43 0.97 -8.90
CA TYR A 136 -15.34 2.11 -9.07
C TYR A 136 -14.59 3.43 -8.95
N SER A 137 -14.86 4.32 -9.91
CA SER A 137 -14.33 5.68 -9.94
C SER A 137 -14.97 6.54 -8.83
N GLY A 138 -14.13 7.24 -8.06
CA GLY A 138 -14.60 8.11 -6.98
C GLY A 138 -13.45 8.58 -6.10
N HIS A 139 -13.73 9.46 -5.16
CA HIS A 139 -12.69 10.00 -4.29
C HIS A 139 -11.93 8.91 -3.50
N LEU A 140 -12.60 7.84 -3.10
CA LEU A 140 -11.93 6.74 -2.38
C LEU A 140 -11.01 5.89 -3.28
N SER A 141 -11.19 5.90 -4.60
CA SER A 141 -10.31 5.15 -5.52
C SER A 141 -8.91 5.76 -5.60
N THR A 142 -8.75 7.04 -5.25
CA THR A 142 -7.46 7.72 -5.20
C THR A 142 -6.70 7.48 -3.89
N VAL A 143 -7.37 6.89 -2.90
CA VAL A 143 -6.79 6.57 -1.58
C VAL A 143 -6.27 5.15 -1.57
N LYS A 144 -5.01 4.99 -1.17
CA LYS A 144 -4.35 3.68 -1.06
C LYS A 144 -4.78 2.96 0.23
N THR A 145 -6.03 2.48 0.26
CA THR A 145 -6.62 1.78 1.41
C THR A 145 -6.19 0.31 1.47
N ASN A 146 -6.29 -0.30 2.66
CA ASN A 146 -6.10 -1.75 2.83
C ASN A 146 -7.26 -2.58 2.26
N ASN A 147 -8.36 -1.97 1.84
CA ASN A 147 -9.44 -2.66 1.17
C ASN A 147 -9.04 -3.02 -0.27
N LYS A 148 -8.37 -4.16 -0.43
CA LYS A 148 -7.82 -4.67 -1.69
C LYS A 148 -8.49 -5.96 -2.16
N LEU A 149 -9.77 -6.14 -1.81
CA LEU A 149 -10.49 -7.38 -2.13
C LEU A 149 -10.54 -7.65 -3.64
N ILE A 150 -10.81 -6.62 -4.47
CA ILE A 150 -10.80 -6.76 -5.94
C ILE A 150 -9.43 -7.21 -6.44
N HIS A 151 -8.34 -6.64 -5.92
CA HIS A 151 -6.97 -7.03 -6.29
C HIS A 151 -6.66 -8.47 -5.88
N THR A 152 -7.17 -8.89 -4.72
CA THR A 152 -7.02 -10.28 -4.24
C THR A 152 -7.73 -11.24 -5.17
N LEU A 153 -8.99 -10.97 -5.52
CA LEU A 153 -9.77 -11.80 -6.44
C LEU A 153 -9.14 -11.86 -7.83
N ALA A 154 -8.68 -10.72 -8.35
CA ALA A 154 -7.97 -10.67 -9.63
C ALA A 154 -6.65 -11.46 -9.60
N SER A 155 -5.93 -11.45 -8.46
CA SER A 155 -4.70 -12.25 -8.30
C SER A 155 -5.00 -13.75 -8.23
N ILE A 156 -6.13 -14.15 -7.61
CA ILE A 156 -6.59 -15.55 -7.61
C ILE A 156 -6.94 -15.98 -9.03
N TYR A 157 -7.73 -15.18 -9.74
CA TYR A 157 -8.08 -15.42 -11.14
C TYR A 157 -6.83 -15.56 -12.03
N ALA A 158 -5.85 -14.68 -11.85
CA ALA A 158 -4.58 -14.76 -12.59
C ALA A 158 -3.90 -16.12 -12.36
N LYS A 159 -3.81 -16.57 -11.12
CA LYS A 159 -3.22 -17.85 -10.77
C LYS A 159 -3.98 -19.05 -11.37
N GLU A 160 -5.30 -19.03 -11.32
CA GLU A 160 -6.17 -20.08 -11.88
C GLU A 160 -6.06 -20.20 -13.41
N ASN A 161 -5.73 -19.10 -14.09
CA ASN A 161 -5.62 -19.03 -15.56
C ASN A 161 -4.16 -18.98 -16.06
N GLU A 162 -3.18 -19.30 -15.22
CA GLU A 162 -1.75 -19.31 -15.57
C GLU A 162 -1.28 -17.96 -16.13
N LEU A 163 -1.80 -16.86 -15.62
CA LEU A 163 -1.42 -15.48 -15.94
C LEU A 163 -0.42 -14.95 -14.90
N ASP A 164 0.39 -14.00 -15.34
CA ASP A 164 1.32 -13.29 -14.43
C ASP A 164 0.63 -12.17 -13.67
N ASN A 165 -0.42 -11.57 -14.26
CA ASN A 165 -1.18 -10.48 -13.65
C ASN A 165 -2.53 -10.28 -14.34
N CYS A 166 -3.38 -9.43 -13.74
CA CYS A 166 -4.62 -9.00 -14.33
C CYS A 166 -4.69 -7.48 -14.47
N ILE A 167 -5.28 -7.04 -15.57
CA ILE A 167 -5.64 -5.64 -15.83
C ILE A 167 -7.02 -5.40 -15.25
N LEU A 168 -7.14 -4.41 -14.37
CA LEU A 168 -8.39 -4.01 -13.74
C LEU A 168 -9.05 -2.88 -14.52
N LEU A 169 -10.37 -2.96 -14.58
CA LEU A 169 -11.23 -2.00 -15.28
C LEU A 169 -12.08 -1.22 -14.29
N ASN A 170 -12.46 0.01 -14.66
CA ASN A 170 -13.51 0.73 -13.94
C ASN A 170 -14.90 0.37 -14.50
N GLU A 171 -15.97 0.90 -13.87
CA GLU A 171 -17.36 0.69 -14.27
C GLU A 171 -17.69 1.15 -15.70
N ARG A 172 -16.83 2.00 -16.28
CA ARG A 172 -16.91 2.47 -17.67
C ARG A 172 -16.07 1.63 -18.63
N LYS A 173 -15.52 0.51 -18.17
CA LYS A 173 -14.60 -0.38 -18.90
C LYS A 173 -13.29 0.29 -19.33
N GLY A 174 -12.92 1.39 -18.69
CA GLY A 174 -11.62 2.01 -18.84
C GLY A 174 -10.56 1.24 -18.03
N VAL A 175 -9.37 1.09 -18.61
CA VAL A 175 -8.23 0.48 -17.94
C VAL A 175 -7.73 1.43 -16.84
N VAL A 176 -7.57 0.92 -15.61
CA VAL A 176 -7.16 1.73 -14.45
C VAL A 176 -5.84 1.31 -13.84
N GLU A 177 -5.62 0.03 -13.62
CA GLU A 177 -4.40 -0.47 -12.98
C GLU A 177 -4.21 -1.97 -13.25
N VAL A 178 -3.12 -2.54 -12.79
CA VAL A 178 -2.94 -3.98 -12.60
C VAL A 178 -2.83 -4.27 -11.10
N THR A 179 -2.85 -5.55 -10.70
CA THR A 179 -3.00 -5.90 -9.28
C THR A 179 -1.88 -5.37 -8.39
N ASN A 180 -0.64 -5.31 -8.88
CA ASN A 180 0.54 -4.98 -8.04
C ASN A 180 1.69 -4.28 -8.79
N ALA A 181 1.40 -3.67 -9.95
CA ALA A 181 2.40 -2.98 -10.77
C ALA A 181 1.81 -1.74 -11.45
N SER A 182 2.66 -0.93 -12.09
CA SER A 182 2.23 0.16 -12.97
C SER A 182 2.04 -0.36 -14.39
N LEU A 183 1.03 0.18 -15.08
CA LEU A 183 0.71 -0.20 -16.45
C LEU A 183 1.05 0.94 -17.41
N PHE A 184 1.76 0.61 -18.49
CA PHE A 184 2.09 1.53 -19.56
C PHE A 184 1.68 0.93 -20.90
N LEU A 185 0.97 1.70 -21.72
CA LEU A 185 0.65 1.37 -23.10
C LEU A 185 1.59 2.14 -24.02
N ILE A 186 2.32 1.41 -24.86
CA ILE A 186 3.24 1.99 -25.84
C ILE A 186 2.66 1.76 -27.24
N LYS A 187 2.47 2.85 -28.00
CA LYS A 187 2.02 2.81 -29.40
C LYS A 187 2.89 3.75 -30.24
N GLY A 188 3.85 3.18 -30.97
CA GLY A 188 4.88 3.97 -31.65
C GLY A 188 5.72 4.73 -30.61
N THR A 189 5.76 6.05 -30.70
CA THR A 189 6.47 6.92 -29.76
C THR A 189 5.60 7.39 -28.58
N LEU A 190 4.32 7.05 -28.59
CA LEU A 190 3.38 7.49 -27.56
C LEU A 190 3.35 6.49 -26.41
N ILE A 191 3.60 6.99 -25.20
CA ILE A 191 3.47 6.24 -23.95
C ILE A 191 2.30 6.80 -23.16
N LYS A 192 1.37 5.95 -22.75
CA LYS A 192 0.20 6.29 -21.91
C LYS A 192 0.20 5.41 -20.66
N THR A 193 -0.21 5.99 -19.55
CA THR A 193 -0.50 5.29 -18.30
C THR A 193 -1.83 5.79 -17.75
N PRO A 194 -2.58 4.98 -17.00
CA PRO A 194 -3.73 5.46 -16.26
C PRO A 194 -3.32 6.56 -15.27
N PRO A 195 -4.23 7.51 -14.95
CA PRO A 195 -3.95 8.60 -14.02
C PRO A 195 -3.70 8.13 -12.58
#